data_589a122ce8fbc430e75418d7bfc177d8
#
_entry.id   589a122ce8fbc430e75418d7bfc177d8
#
_cell.length_a   1.000
_cell.length_b   1.000
_cell.length_c   1.000
_cell.angle_alpha   90.00
_cell.angle_beta   90.00
_cell.angle_gamma   90.00
#
_symmetry.space_group_name_H-M   'P 1'
#
loop_
_entity.id
_entity.type
_entity.pdbx_description
1 polymer ?
#
loop_
_entity_poly.entity_id
_entity_poly.type
_entity_poly.pdbx_seq_one_letter_code
_entity_poly.pdbx_strand_id
1 'polypeptide(L)'
;MLNGLTDKLSSYLPSDEITAIEKAYLYSEECHVGQLRESGDPYITHPVAVASILADMKMDHESLMAALLHDVIEDTGVTKNQISRRFGRTVASLVDGVSKLSEIETASRAEQQADSFQKMTLAMSKDIRVVMVKLADRLHNMRTLGVLSTEKRRRIARETIDIYAPIAQRLGINDVRLEFENLGFAAMYPLRYRRLREALRSSRKNRKELITEIHESMEIRLDKENVNAKVKSLSLIHI
;
A
#
# COMPACT_ATOMS: atom_id res chain seq x y z
N MET A 1 -1.26 -11.28 -14.62
CA MET A 1 -1.49 -10.27 -13.56
C MET A 1 -2.81 -10.50 -12.85
N LEU A 2 -3.92 -10.50 -13.55
CA LEU A 2 -5.25 -10.70 -12.96
C LEU A 2 -5.36 -12.04 -12.19
N ASN A 3 -4.87 -13.15 -12.77
CA ASN A 3 -4.92 -14.47 -12.12
C ASN A 3 -4.30 -14.47 -10.70
N GLY A 4 -3.16 -13.82 -10.50
CA GLY A 4 -2.55 -13.75 -9.16
C GLY A 4 -3.35 -12.91 -8.16
N LEU A 5 -4.12 -11.92 -8.62
CA LEU A 5 -5.07 -11.18 -7.79
C LEU A 5 -6.28 -12.07 -7.48
N THR A 6 -6.87 -12.71 -8.49
CA THR A 6 -8.03 -13.61 -8.35
C THR A 6 -7.76 -14.76 -7.39
N ASP A 7 -6.57 -15.36 -7.45
CA ASP A 7 -6.14 -16.43 -6.51
C ASP A 7 -6.15 -15.95 -5.05
N LYS A 8 -5.71 -14.71 -4.79
CA LYS A 8 -5.77 -14.11 -3.44
C LYS A 8 -7.22 -13.89 -2.99
N LEU A 9 -8.06 -13.35 -3.89
CA LEU A 9 -9.44 -12.98 -3.59
C LEU A 9 -10.30 -14.19 -3.29
N SER A 10 -10.12 -15.30 -4.00
CA SER A 10 -10.86 -16.55 -3.81
C SER A 10 -10.71 -17.16 -2.41
N SER A 11 -9.70 -16.71 -1.64
CA SER A 11 -9.51 -17.16 -0.26
C SER A 11 -10.48 -16.52 0.74
N TYR A 12 -11.20 -15.42 0.37
CA TYR A 12 -12.06 -14.70 1.31
C TYR A 12 -13.26 -13.98 0.70
N LEU A 13 -13.37 -13.86 -0.64
CA LEU A 13 -14.51 -13.26 -1.33
C LEU A 13 -15.33 -14.31 -2.08
N PRO A 14 -16.65 -14.14 -2.19
CA PRO A 14 -17.50 -14.98 -3.01
C PRO A 14 -17.30 -14.71 -4.51
N SER A 15 -17.68 -15.66 -5.35
CA SER A 15 -17.40 -15.66 -6.79
C SER A 15 -18.07 -14.52 -7.56
N ASP A 16 -19.23 -14.08 -7.13
CA ASP A 16 -19.96 -12.95 -7.73
C ASP A 16 -19.23 -11.61 -7.50
N GLU A 17 -18.66 -11.40 -6.31
CA GLU A 17 -17.85 -10.24 -6.00
C GLU A 17 -16.53 -10.24 -6.78
N ILE A 18 -15.90 -11.40 -6.95
CA ILE A 18 -14.70 -11.56 -7.78
C ILE A 18 -15.01 -11.20 -9.23
N THR A 19 -16.14 -11.66 -9.76
CA THR A 19 -16.61 -11.31 -11.12
C THR A 19 -16.83 -9.79 -11.27
N ALA A 20 -17.31 -9.10 -10.23
CA ALA A 20 -17.44 -7.64 -10.26
C ALA A 20 -16.09 -6.94 -10.31
N ILE A 21 -15.09 -7.43 -9.56
CA ILE A 21 -13.71 -6.92 -9.58
C ILE A 21 -13.06 -7.15 -10.95
N GLU A 22 -13.27 -8.29 -11.59
CA GLU A 22 -12.77 -8.57 -12.93
C GLU A 22 -13.35 -7.60 -13.98
N LYS A 23 -14.64 -7.26 -13.86
CA LYS A 23 -15.26 -6.23 -14.72
C LYS A 23 -14.63 -4.84 -14.51
N ALA A 24 -14.29 -4.49 -13.26
CA ALA A 24 -13.62 -3.24 -12.96
C ALA A 24 -12.19 -3.22 -13.53
N TYR A 25 -11.47 -4.34 -13.46
CA TYR A 25 -10.17 -4.50 -14.10
C TYR A 25 -10.25 -4.29 -15.61
N LEU A 26 -11.13 -5.00 -16.31
CA LEU A 26 -11.28 -4.88 -17.76
C LEU A 26 -11.63 -3.46 -18.19
N TYR A 27 -12.48 -2.78 -17.44
CA TYR A 27 -12.82 -1.39 -17.71
C TYR A 27 -11.64 -0.44 -17.48
N SER A 28 -10.89 -0.61 -16.40
CA SER A 28 -9.67 0.17 -16.15
C SER A 28 -8.63 -0.04 -17.24
N GLU A 29 -8.42 -1.30 -17.67
CA GLU A 29 -7.50 -1.65 -18.75
C GLU A 29 -7.91 -0.98 -20.07
N GLU A 30 -9.20 -1.00 -20.41
CA GLU A 30 -9.76 -0.32 -21.60
C GLU A 30 -9.52 1.20 -21.55
N CYS A 31 -9.78 1.83 -20.36
CA CYS A 31 -9.60 3.27 -20.18
C CYS A 31 -8.14 3.72 -20.30
N HIS A 32 -7.19 2.88 -19.92
CA HIS A 32 -5.76 3.17 -19.96
C HIS A 32 -5.01 2.55 -21.16
N VAL A 33 -5.74 2.13 -22.21
CA VAL A 33 -5.12 1.58 -23.42
C VAL A 33 -4.09 2.54 -24.00
N GLY A 34 -2.87 2.05 -24.20
CA GLY A 34 -1.75 2.82 -24.77
C GLY A 34 -1.02 3.71 -23.77
N GLN A 35 -1.47 3.82 -22.54
CA GLN A 35 -0.75 4.53 -21.48
C GLN A 35 0.34 3.65 -20.89
N LEU A 36 1.52 4.24 -20.66
CA LEU A 36 2.68 3.59 -20.04
C LEU A 36 3.10 4.34 -18.80
N ARG A 37 3.62 3.61 -17.84
CA ARG A 37 4.29 4.18 -16.66
C ARG A 37 5.71 4.69 -17.03
N GLU A 38 6.34 5.48 -16.15
CA GLU A 38 7.73 5.90 -16.33
C GLU A 38 8.72 4.71 -16.41
N SER A 39 8.33 3.52 -15.95
CA SER A 39 9.09 2.27 -16.10
C SER A 39 9.01 1.66 -17.52
N GLY A 40 8.06 2.10 -18.35
CA GLY A 40 7.72 1.51 -19.63
C GLY A 40 6.68 0.39 -19.57
N ASP A 41 6.23 0.00 -18.38
CA ASP A 41 5.19 -1.01 -18.21
C ASP A 41 3.79 -0.44 -18.58
N PRO A 42 2.83 -1.28 -19.02
CA PRO A 42 1.44 -0.87 -19.21
C PRO A 42 0.86 -0.26 -17.93
N TYR A 43 0.11 0.83 -18.04
CA TYR A 43 -0.40 1.58 -16.89
C TYR A 43 -1.23 0.71 -15.94
N ILE A 44 -2.03 -0.22 -16.47
CA ILE A 44 -2.89 -1.14 -15.69
C ILE A 44 -2.13 -1.94 -14.63
N THR A 45 -0.80 -2.09 -14.76
CA THR A 45 0.02 -2.78 -13.76
C THR A 45 -0.04 -2.10 -12.38
N HIS A 46 -0.21 -0.77 -12.37
CA HIS A 46 -0.31 0.02 -11.15
C HIS A 46 -1.63 -0.22 -10.40
N PRO A 47 -2.82 0.00 -10.98
CA PRO A 47 -4.08 -0.30 -10.31
C PRO A 47 -4.19 -1.73 -9.80
N VAL A 48 -3.68 -2.71 -10.55
CA VAL A 48 -3.64 -4.12 -10.12
C VAL A 48 -2.76 -4.30 -8.89
N ALA A 49 -1.59 -3.66 -8.85
CA ALA A 49 -0.70 -3.73 -7.69
C ALA A 49 -1.33 -3.05 -6.46
N VAL A 50 -2.02 -1.91 -6.63
CA VAL A 50 -2.77 -1.23 -5.56
C VAL A 50 -3.88 -2.14 -5.02
N ALA A 51 -4.68 -2.74 -5.90
CA ALA A 51 -5.71 -3.71 -5.51
C ALA A 51 -5.11 -4.93 -4.80
N SER A 52 -3.95 -5.43 -5.23
CA SER A 52 -3.25 -6.54 -4.57
C SER A 52 -2.79 -6.20 -3.15
N ILE A 53 -2.35 -4.96 -2.90
CA ILE A 53 -2.01 -4.49 -1.55
C ILE A 53 -3.25 -4.49 -0.65
N LEU A 54 -4.39 -4.02 -1.15
CA LEU A 54 -5.66 -4.03 -0.40
C LEU A 54 -6.21 -5.45 -0.20
N ALA A 55 -5.99 -6.35 -1.15
CA ALA A 55 -6.34 -7.77 -1.02
C ALA A 55 -5.53 -8.46 0.10
N ASP A 56 -4.25 -8.10 0.28
CA ASP A 56 -3.44 -8.58 1.41
C ASP A 56 -3.99 -8.10 2.76
N MET A 57 -4.68 -6.96 2.79
CA MET A 57 -5.41 -6.42 3.95
C MET A 57 -6.84 -6.97 4.07
N LYS A 58 -7.26 -7.87 3.17
CA LYS A 58 -8.61 -8.46 3.10
C LYS A 58 -9.74 -7.41 3.04
N MET A 59 -9.52 -6.36 2.23
CA MET A 59 -10.53 -5.33 1.99
C MET A 59 -11.71 -5.87 1.16
N ASP A 60 -12.86 -5.21 1.30
CA ASP A 60 -14.10 -5.54 0.60
C ASP A 60 -13.99 -5.31 -0.93
N HIS A 61 -14.91 -5.92 -1.69
CA HIS A 61 -14.91 -5.86 -3.15
C HIS A 61 -15.08 -4.44 -3.71
N GLU A 62 -15.85 -3.55 -3.04
CA GLU A 62 -16.01 -2.16 -3.48
C GLU A 62 -14.71 -1.37 -3.36
N SER A 63 -13.93 -1.60 -2.28
CA SER A 63 -12.60 -1.03 -2.11
C SER A 63 -11.62 -1.50 -3.18
N LEU A 64 -11.67 -2.78 -3.55
CA LEU A 64 -10.81 -3.37 -4.59
C LEU A 64 -11.19 -2.83 -5.98
N MET A 65 -12.49 -2.71 -6.28
CA MET A 65 -12.95 -2.05 -7.50
C MET A 65 -12.52 -0.58 -7.54
N ALA A 66 -12.64 0.14 -6.41
CA ALA A 66 -12.18 1.52 -6.33
C ALA A 66 -10.66 1.64 -6.55
N ALA A 67 -9.86 0.69 -6.04
CA ALA A 67 -8.43 0.63 -6.30
C ALA A 67 -8.09 0.40 -7.78
N LEU A 68 -8.84 -0.45 -8.47
CA LEU A 68 -8.65 -0.67 -9.90
C LEU A 68 -9.04 0.54 -10.76
N LEU A 69 -9.93 1.39 -10.27
CA LEU A 69 -10.52 2.52 -10.99
C LEU A 69 -10.03 3.89 -10.51
N HIS A 70 -9.12 3.96 -9.52
CA HIS A 70 -8.82 5.20 -8.78
C HIS A 70 -8.29 6.33 -9.66
N ASP A 71 -7.51 6.02 -10.70
CA ASP A 71 -6.93 6.99 -11.62
C ASP A 71 -7.82 7.26 -12.86
N VAL A 72 -8.88 6.47 -13.08
CA VAL A 72 -9.70 6.56 -14.31
C VAL A 72 -10.35 7.95 -14.45
N ILE A 73 -10.78 8.59 -13.35
CA ILE A 73 -11.36 9.93 -13.41
C ILE A 73 -10.29 10.98 -13.75
N GLU A 74 -9.09 10.87 -13.15
CA GLU A 74 -8.00 11.85 -13.31
C GLU A 74 -7.37 11.76 -14.70
N ASP A 75 -7.13 10.54 -15.18
CA ASP A 75 -6.27 10.29 -16.34
C ASP A 75 -7.02 10.11 -17.66
N THR A 76 -8.33 9.84 -17.65
CA THR A 76 -9.03 9.39 -18.87
C THR A 76 -10.28 10.17 -19.24
N GLY A 77 -10.66 11.19 -18.49
CA GLY A 77 -11.86 11.99 -18.76
C GLY A 77 -13.19 11.26 -18.48
N VAL A 78 -13.16 10.07 -17.89
CA VAL A 78 -14.34 9.36 -17.40
C VAL A 78 -14.92 10.11 -16.21
N THR A 79 -16.24 10.30 -16.22
CA THR A 79 -16.94 11.03 -15.16
C THR A 79 -17.37 10.10 -14.01
N LYS A 80 -17.51 10.66 -12.82
CA LYS A 80 -18.11 9.98 -11.66
C LYS A 80 -19.45 9.32 -11.98
N ASN A 81 -20.29 9.98 -12.78
CA ASN A 81 -21.59 9.46 -13.17
C ASN A 81 -21.50 8.19 -14.03
N GLN A 82 -20.49 8.10 -14.90
CA GLN A 82 -20.26 6.89 -15.71
C GLN A 82 -19.83 5.72 -14.82
N ILE A 83 -18.92 5.94 -13.86
CA ILE A 83 -18.52 4.92 -12.88
C ILE A 83 -19.73 4.51 -12.03
N SER A 84 -20.55 5.47 -11.56
CA SER A 84 -21.72 5.18 -10.75
C SER A 84 -22.77 4.31 -11.47
N ARG A 85 -22.99 4.53 -12.77
CA ARG A 85 -23.91 3.72 -13.57
C ARG A 85 -23.40 2.28 -13.77
N ARG A 86 -22.11 2.09 -13.84
CA ARG A 86 -21.48 0.80 -14.20
C ARG A 86 -21.11 -0.04 -12.98
N PHE A 87 -20.64 0.60 -11.92
CA PHE A 87 -20.07 -0.07 -10.72
C PHE A 87 -20.77 0.31 -9.41
N GLY A 88 -21.80 1.12 -9.47
CA GLY A 88 -22.55 1.53 -8.29
C GLY A 88 -22.07 2.83 -7.65
N ARG A 89 -22.95 3.38 -6.79
CA ARG A 89 -22.71 4.69 -6.16
C ARG A 89 -21.56 4.68 -5.16
N THR A 90 -21.38 3.58 -4.43
CA THR A 90 -20.32 3.42 -3.43
C THR A 90 -18.95 3.49 -4.10
N VAL A 91 -18.72 2.65 -5.13
CA VAL A 91 -17.44 2.64 -5.87
C VAL A 91 -17.16 4.02 -6.48
N ALA A 92 -18.16 4.64 -7.12
CA ALA A 92 -17.98 5.98 -7.69
C ALA A 92 -17.65 7.04 -6.64
N SER A 93 -18.21 6.93 -5.42
CA SER A 93 -17.90 7.82 -4.31
C SER A 93 -16.49 7.62 -3.78
N LEU A 94 -16.04 6.36 -3.68
CA LEU A 94 -14.67 6.04 -3.27
C LEU A 94 -13.65 6.58 -4.27
N VAL A 95 -13.84 6.33 -5.57
CA VAL A 95 -12.95 6.82 -6.64
C VAL A 95 -12.89 8.35 -6.65
N ASP A 96 -14.02 9.04 -6.61
CA ASP A 96 -14.10 10.51 -6.52
C ASP A 96 -13.42 11.06 -5.25
N GLY A 97 -13.52 10.32 -4.14
CA GLY A 97 -12.86 10.66 -2.89
C GLY A 97 -11.34 10.56 -3.00
N VAL A 98 -10.82 9.52 -3.64
CA VAL A 98 -9.38 9.31 -3.85
C VAL A 98 -8.82 10.38 -4.78
N SER A 99 -9.51 10.69 -5.89
CA SER A 99 -9.14 11.75 -6.84
C SER A 99 -9.01 13.11 -6.14
N LYS A 100 -10.01 13.50 -5.35
CA LYS A 100 -9.98 14.74 -4.57
C LYS A 100 -8.86 14.86 -3.54
N LEU A 101 -8.35 13.72 -3.05
CA LEU A 101 -7.16 13.71 -2.18
C LEU A 101 -5.87 13.95 -2.96
N SER A 102 -5.85 13.67 -4.26
CA SER A 102 -4.70 13.90 -5.14
C SER A 102 -4.56 15.37 -5.54
N GLU A 103 -5.65 16.13 -5.60
CA GLU A 103 -5.69 17.56 -5.96
C GLU A 103 -5.16 18.46 -4.83
N ILE A 104 -3.89 18.28 -4.44
CA ILE A 104 -3.23 19.18 -3.48
C ILE A 104 -2.44 20.19 -4.29
N GLU A 105 -3.02 21.38 -4.50
CA GLU A 105 -2.35 22.49 -5.14
C GLU A 105 -1.22 23.07 -4.27
N THR A 106 -0.23 23.64 -4.95
CA THR A 106 1.05 24.11 -4.44
C THR A 106 0.94 25.32 -3.51
N ALA A 107 0.89 25.07 -2.22
CA ALA A 107 1.14 26.03 -1.16
C ALA A 107 2.55 25.82 -0.56
N SER A 108 2.94 26.61 0.42
CA SER A 108 4.18 26.37 1.17
C SER A 108 4.17 24.98 1.81
N ARG A 109 5.35 24.41 2.07
CA ARG A 109 5.49 23.02 2.59
C ARG A 109 4.70 22.76 3.88
N ALA A 110 4.66 23.74 4.80
CA ALA A 110 3.92 23.61 6.06
C ALA A 110 2.41 23.65 5.82
N GLU A 111 1.96 24.49 4.90
CA GLU A 111 0.55 24.58 4.47
C GLU A 111 0.11 23.31 3.75
N GLN A 112 0.93 22.75 2.84
CA GLN A 112 0.67 21.47 2.19
C GLN A 112 0.48 20.31 3.18
N GLN A 113 1.31 20.26 4.21
CA GLN A 113 1.21 19.22 5.23
C GLN A 113 -0.08 19.34 6.05
N ALA A 114 -0.44 20.58 6.44
CA ALA A 114 -1.67 20.85 7.19
C ALA A 114 -2.92 20.58 6.32
N ASP A 115 -2.94 21.03 5.07
CA ASP A 115 -4.04 20.83 4.13
C ASP A 115 -4.25 19.35 3.79
N SER A 116 -3.17 18.63 3.48
CA SER A 116 -3.21 17.19 3.24
C SER A 116 -3.76 16.43 4.44
N PHE A 117 -3.32 16.79 5.64
CA PHE A 117 -3.81 16.18 6.87
C PHE A 117 -5.29 16.48 7.10
N GLN A 118 -5.73 17.72 6.87
CA GLN A 118 -7.13 18.12 7.01
C GLN A 118 -8.02 17.40 5.99
N LYS A 119 -7.62 17.36 4.71
CA LYS A 119 -8.34 16.66 3.64
C LYS A 119 -8.47 15.15 3.93
N MET A 120 -7.38 14.52 4.37
CA MET A 120 -7.42 13.13 4.77
C MET A 120 -8.32 12.88 5.97
N THR A 121 -8.29 13.74 6.99
CA THR A 121 -9.18 13.65 8.15
C THR A 121 -10.65 13.79 7.75
N LEU A 122 -10.95 14.72 6.83
CA LEU A 122 -12.29 14.88 6.30
C LEU A 122 -12.74 13.69 5.45
N ALA A 123 -11.85 13.11 4.64
CA ALA A 123 -12.13 11.88 3.90
C ALA A 123 -12.38 10.70 4.82
N MET A 124 -11.57 10.52 5.88
CA MET A 124 -11.77 9.49 6.90
C MET A 124 -13.12 9.59 7.60
N SER A 125 -13.61 10.81 7.86
CA SER A 125 -14.93 11.02 8.48
C SER A 125 -16.09 10.62 7.57
N LYS A 126 -15.89 10.59 6.24
CA LYS A 126 -16.89 10.17 5.26
C LYS A 126 -16.83 8.67 4.99
N ASP A 127 -15.65 8.20 4.59
CA ASP A 127 -15.39 6.77 4.35
C ASP A 127 -13.90 6.50 4.45
N ILE A 128 -13.49 5.73 5.45
CA ILE A 128 -12.08 5.39 5.70
C ILE A 128 -11.43 4.64 4.53
N ARG A 129 -12.23 3.94 3.72
CA ARG A 129 -11.75 3.17 2.56
C ARG A 129 -11.06 4.05 1.52
N VAL A 130 -11.47 5.32 1.40
CA VAL A 130 -10.80 6.31 0.54
C VAL A 130 -9.32 6.48 0.94
N VAL A 131 -9.05 6.57 2.23
CA VAL A 131 -7.68 6.71 2.75
C VAL A 131 -6.91 5.41 2.59
N MET A 132 -7.57 4.25 2.78
CA MET A 132 -6.94 2.94 2.55
C MET A 132 -6.47 2.77 1.11
N VAL A 133 -7.31 3.12 0.12
CA VAL A 133 -6.92 3.11 -1.30
C VAL A 133 -5.74 4.06 -1.54
N LYS A 134 -5.77 5.28 -0.98
CA LYS A 134 -4.68 6.26 -1.15
C LYS A 134 -3.37 5.83 -0.49
N LEU A 135 -3.41 5.15 0.65
CA LEU A 135 -2.23 4.56 1.28
C LEU A 135 -1.63 3.43 0.44
N ALA A 136 -2.48 2.57 -0.14
CA ALA A 136 -2.05 1.49 -1.02
C ALA A 136 -1.45 2.02 -2.34
N ASP A 137 -2.06 3.04 -2.94
CA ASP A 137 -1.50 3.78 -4.09
C ASP A 137 -0.11 4.34 -3.76
N ARG A 138 -0.01 5.10 -2.67
CA ARG A 138 1.27 5.67 -2.22
C ARG A 138 2.32 4.59 -1.96
N LEU A 139 1.93 3.45 -1.38
CA LEU A 139 2.85 2.35 -1.10
C LEU A 139 3.39 1.73 -2.39
N HIS A 140 2.55 1.51 -3.39
CA HIS A 140 3.02 1.04 -4.68
C HIS A 140 3.95 2.06 -5.36
N ASN A 141 3.62 3.34 -5.32
CA ASN A 141 4.48 4.41 -5.84
C ASN A 141 5.84 4.45 -5.13
N MET A 142 5.89 4.23 -3.81
CA MET A 142 7.14 4.12 -3.06
C MET A 142 7.97 2.90 -3.45
N ARG A 143 7.34 1.76 -3.72
CA ARG A 143 8.03 0.54 -4.19
C ARG A 143 8.65 0.72 -5.58
N THR A 144 8.07 1.57 -6.40
CA THR A 144 8.48 1.82 -7.80
C THR A 144 9.29 3.10 -8.00
N LEU A 145 9.76 3.77 -6.93
CA LEU A 145 10.54 5.01 -7.02
C LEU A 145 11.85 4.90 -7.83
N GLY A 146 12.35 3.68 -8.04
CA GLY A 146 13.66 3.44 -8.66
C GLY A 146 13.85 4.04 -10.05
N VAL A 147 12.79 4.16 -10.83
CA VAL A 147 12.80 4.68 -12.20
C VAL A 147 12.80 6.22 -12.29
N LEU A 148 12.48 6.89 -11.19
CA LEU A 148 12.38 8.35 -11.13
C LEU A 148 13.73 9.04 -10.95
N SER A 149 13.83 10.32 -11.33
CA SER A 149 15.00 11.15 -11.04
C SER A 149 15.24 11.26 -9.52
N THR A 150 16.50 11.46 -9.13
CA THR A 150 16.88 11.55 -7.70
C THR A 150 16.11 12.65 -6.95
N GLU A 151 15.82 13.76 -7.60
CA GLU A 151 15.09 14.89 -7.02
C GLU A 151 13.63 14.51 -6.78
N LYS A 152 12.95 13.94 -7.80
CA LYS A 152 11.55 13.49 -7.72
C LYS A 152 11.40 12.39 -6.64
N ARG A 153 12.32 11.42 -6.59
CA ARG A 153 12.36 10.39 -5.54
C ARG A 153 12.41 10.98 -4.14
N ARG A 154 13.33 11.91 -3.90
CA ARG A 154 13.49 12.54 -2.57
C ARG A 154 12.26 13.35 -2.16
N ARG A 155 11.63 14.04 -3.11
CA ARG A 155 10.41 14.80 -2.86
C ARG A 155 9.27 13.86 -2.42
N ILE A 156 9.00 12.81 -3.22
CA ILE A 156 7.94 11.84 -2.94
C ILE A 156 8.21 11.10 -1.61
N ALA A 157 9.46 10.69 -1.37
CA ALA A 157 9.86 10.00 -0.14
C ALA A 157 9.64 10.87 1.10
N ARG A 158 10.00 12.15 1.02
CA ARG A 158 9.82 13.12 2.12
C ARG A 158 8.33 13.33 2.41
N GLU A 159 7.53 13.61 1.38
CA GLU A 159 6.08 13.74 1.52
C GLU A 159 5.45 12.50 2.15
N THR A 160 5.90 11.31 1.75
CA THR A 160 5.42 10.05 2.30
C THR A 160 5.72 9.93 3.80
N ILE A 161 6.94 10.27 4.23
CA ILE A 161 7.32 10.23 5.64
C ILE A 161 6.60 11.32 6.44
N ASP A 162 6.47 12.52 5.89
CA ASP A 162 5.92 13.67 6.60
C ASP A 162 4.38 13.61 6.75
N ILE A 163 3.68 12.93 5.82
CA ILE A 163 2.21 12.90 5.76
C ILE A 163 1.65 11.48 5.90
N TYR A 164 2.04 10.56 5.00
CA TYR A 164 1.38 9.25 4.89
C TYR A 164 1.77 8.27 6.01
N ALA A 165 3.03 8.27 6.45
CA ALA A 165 3.47 7.40 7.53
C ALA A 165 2.79 7.74 8.87
N PRO A 166 2.63 9.02 9.30
CA PRO A 166 1.84 9.38 10.47
C PRO A 166 0.36 8.99 10.37
N ILE A 167 -0.23 9.04 9.17
CA ILE A 167 -1.63 8.62 8.96
C ILE A 167 -1.75 7.11 9.11
N ALA A 168 -0.87 6.33 8.48
CA ALA A 168 -0.83 4.88 8.64
C ALA A 168 -0.64 4.48 10.12
N GLN A 169 0.19 5.21 10.85
CA GLN A 169 0.38 5.01 12.31
C GLN A 169 -0.92 5.22 13.09
N ARG A 170 -1.66 6.30 12.82
CA ARG A 170 -2.92 6.60 13.52
C ARG A 170 -4.03 5.60 13.22
N LEU A 171 -4.00 5.02 12.02
CA LEU A 171 -4.92 3.95 11.63
C LEU A 171 -4.49 2.56 12.15
N GLY A 172 -3.35 2.46 12.83
CA GLY A 172 -2.83 1.19 13.33
C GLY A 172 -2.25 0.27 12.25
N ILE A 173 -2.05 0.77 11.01
CA ILE A 173 -1.52 0.00 9.88
C ILE A 173 0.02 0.02 9.94
N ASN A 174 0.57 -0.65 10.97
CA ASN A 174 1.99 -0.60 11.27
C ASN A 174 2.89 -1.14 10.15
N ASP A 175 2.45 -2.16 9.43
CA ASP A 175 3.24 -2.74 8.33
C ASP A 175 3.45 -1.74 7.20
N VAL A 176 2.40 -1.01 6.81
CA VAL A 176 2.49 0.06 5.80
C VAL A 176 3.36 1.21 6.29
N ARG A 177 3.17 1.63 7.55
CA ARG A 177 4.00 2.68 8.16
C ARG A 177 5.49 2.33 8.11
N LEU A 178 5.85 1.15 8.59
CA LEU A 178 7.24 0.68 8.61
C LEU A 178 7.82 0.60 7.20
N GLU A 179 7.03 0.15 6.23
CA GLU A 179 7.47 0.08 4.83
C GLU A 179 7.68 1.49 4.26
N PHE A 180 6.78 2.45 4.53
CA PHE A 180 6.97 3.86 4.15
C PHE A 180 8.25 4.44 4.73
N GLU A 181 8.51 4.24 6.02
CA GLU A 181 9.71 4.73 6.69
C GLU A 181 10.99 4.11 6.10
N ASN A 182 10.99 2.81 5.85
CA ASN A 182 12.14 2.10 5.26
C ASN A 182 12.43 2.54 3.82
N LEU A 183 11.41 2.57 2.96
CA LEU A 183 11.55 2.99 1.56
C LEU A 183 11.91 4.47 1.48
N GLY A 184 11.27 5.30 2.29
CA GLY A 184 11.53 6.73 2.36
C GLY A 184 12.95 7.05 2.83
N PHE A 185 13.42 6.39 3.89
CA PHE A 185 14.80 6.53 4.36
C PHE A 185 15.82 6.08 3.30
N ALA A 186 15.55 4.96 2.63
CA ALA A 186 16.40 4.46 1.54
C ALA A 186 16.48 5.46 0.37
N ALA A 187 15.36 6.09 0.01
CA ALA A 187 15.29 7.06 -1.08
C ALA A 187 15.94 8.41 -0.72
N MET A 188 15.79 8.87 0.53
CA MET A 188 16.36 10.15 0.98
C MET A 188 17.86 10.04 1.29
N TYR A 189 18.29 8.94 1.89
CA TYR A 189 19.66 8.76 2.41
C TYR A 189 20.30 7.44 1.94
N PRO A 190 20.48 7.21 0.64
CA PRO A 190 20.86 5.89 0.08
C PRO A 190 22.20 5.38 0.62
N LEU A 191 23.19 6.25 0.84
CA LEU A 191 24.50 5.85 1.38
C LEU A 191 24.39 5.42 2.85
N ARG A 192 23.64 6.16 3.67
CA ARG A 192 23.41 5.82 5.08
C ARG A 192 22.62 4.53 5.20
N TYR A 193 21.57 4.37 4.39
CA TYR A 193 20.76 3.16 4.35
C TYR A 193 21.62 1.92 4.04
N ARG A 194 22.49 1.99 3.02
CA ARG A 194 23.38 0.89 2.65
C ARG A 194 24.31 0.51 3.81
N ARG A 195 25.00 1.48 4.43
CA ARG A 195 25.89 1.24 5.58
C ARG A 195 25.18 0.62 6.77
N LEU A 196 24.00 1.15 7.12
CA LEU A 196 23.20 0.59 8.23
C LEU A 196 22.72 -0.83 7.91
N ARG A 197 22.29 -1.09 6.69
CA ARG A 197 21.88 -2.43 6.26
C ARG A 197 23.01 -3.45 6.29
N GLU A 198 24.22 -3.04 5.92
CA GLU A 198 25.42 -3.87 6.02
C GLU A 198 25.79 -4.18 7.48
N ALA A 199 25.79 -3.17 8.34
CA ALA A 199 26.03 -3.33 9.78
C ALA A 199 24.98 -4.24 10.45
N LEU A 200 23.71 -4.08 10.11
CA LEU A 200 22.62 -4.94 10.60
C LEU A 200 22.75 -6.38 10.10
N ARG A 201 23.19 -6.60 8.86
CA ARG A 201 23.41 -7.95 8.32
C ARG A 201 24.54 -8.68 9.06
N SER A 202 25.63 -8.00 9.35
CA SER A 202 26.75 -8.60 10.11
C SER A 202 26.34 -8.93 11.55
N SER A 203 25.60 -8.04 12.20
CA SER A 203 25.06 -8.28 13.56
C SER A 203 24.01 -9.39 13.61
N ARG A 204 23.15 -9.51 12.57
CA ARG A 204 22.10 -10.52 12.50
C ARG A 204 22.62 -11.95 12.33
N LYS A 205 23.80 -12.15 11.73
CA LYS A 205 24.36 -13.49 11.54
C LYS A 205 24.56 -14.21 12.88
N ASN A 206 25.18 -13.54 13.85
CA ASN A 206 25.39 -14.07 15.19
C ASN A 206 24.08 -14.20 16.01
N ARG A 207 23.11 -13.32 15.77
CA ARG A 207 21.86 -13.30 16.51
C ARG A 207 20.88 -14.37 16.02
N LYS A 208 20.92 -14.74 14.74
CA LYS A 208 20.05 -15.79 14.18
C LYS A 208 20.41 -17.17 14.76
N GLU A 209 21.70 -17.47 14.89
CA GLU A 209 22.18 -18.68 15.49
C GLU A 209 21.71 -18.80 16.95
N LEU A 210 21.88 -17.74 17.74
CA LEU A 210 21.44 -17.69 19.14
C LEU A 210 19.91 -17.85 19.29
N ILE A 211 19.10 -17.20 18.41
CA ILE A 211 17.64 -17.32 18.45
C ILE A 211 17.20 -18.75 18.10
N THR A 212 17.85 -19.38 17.14
CA THR A 212 17.56 -20.78 16.78
C THR A 212 17.88 -21.72 17.94
N GLU A 213 19.02 -21.56 18.59
CA GLU A 213 19.44 -22.34 19.75
C GLU A 213 18.46 -22.18 20.95
N ILE A 214 18.01 -20.95 21.22
CA ILE A 214 16.99 -20.68 22.23
C ILE A 214 15.66 -21.34 21.86
N HIS A 215 15.24 -21.24 20.60
CA HIS A 215 13.98 -21.82 20.12
C HIS A 215 13.97 -23.35 20.28
N GLU A 216 15.01 -24.02 19.80
CA GLU A 216 15.17 -25.46 19.93
C GLU A 216 15.21 -25.91 21.42
N SER A 217 15.92 -25.15 22.25
CA SER A 217 16.00 -25.41 23.67
C SER A 217 14.64 -25.26 24.39
N MET A 218 13.82 -24.29 23.98
CA MET A 218 12.48 -24.10 24.51
C MET A 218 11.52 -25.20 24.04
N GLU A 219 11.56 -25.60 22.78
CA GLU A 219 10.73 -26.69 22.25
C GLU A 219 11.02 -28.02 22.95
N ILE A 220 12.31 -28.36 23.12
CA ILE A 220 12.73 -29.59 23.86
C ILE A 220 12.20 -29.56 25.31
N ARG A 221 12.18 -28.40 25.95
CA ARG A 221 11.69 -28.28 27.33
C ARG A 221 10.18 -28.37 27.43
N LEU A 222 9.44 -27.80 26.48
CA LEU A 222 7.99 -27.89 26.40
C LEU A 222 7.55 -29.37 26.19
N ASP A 223 8.24 -30.07 25.29
CA ASP A 223 7.99 -31.48 25.04
C ASP A 223 8.22 -32.36 26.30
N LYS A 224 9.31 -32.09 27.03
CA LYS A 224 9.61 -32.79 28.29
C LYS A 224 8.56 -32.59 29.38
N GLU A 225 7.97 -31.39 29.42
CA GLU A 225 6.93 -31.04 30.40
C GLU A 225 5.51 -31.37 29.90
N ASN A 226 5.37 -32.04 28.72
CA ASN A 226 4.10 -32.35 28.06
C ASN A 226 3.21 -31.12 27.85
N VAL A 227 3.81 -29.94 27.59
CA VAL A 227 3.08 -28.68 27.32
C VAL A 227 2.89 -28.52 25.81
N ASN A 228 1.68 -28.65 25.32
CA ASN A 228 1.36 -28.41 23.91
C ASN A 228 1.31 -26.91 23.60
N ALA A 229 2.45 -26.30 23.31
CA ALA A 229 2.59 -24.88 22.99
C ALA A 229 3.54 -24.69 21.80
N LYS A 230 3.27 -23.65 20.98
CA LYS A 230 4.11 -23.29 19.83
C LYS A 230 4.98 -22.10 20.18
N VAL A 231 6.30 -22.27 20.12
CA VAL A 231 7.26 -21.18 20.32
C VAL A 231 7.26 -20.26 19.09
N LYS A 232 7.11 -18.95 19.28
CA LYS A 232 7.26 -17.94 18.23
C LYS A 232 8.25 -16.88 18.68
N SER A 233 9.27 -16.63 17.86
CA SER A 233 10.17 -15.50 18.10
C SER A 233 9.53 -14.20 17.63
N LEU A 234 9.36 -13.25 18.54
CA LEU A 234 8.96 -11.86 18.22
C LEU A 234 10.21 -10.99 18.17
N SER A 235 10.44 -10.34 17.03
CA SER A 235 11.53 -9.37 16.92
C SER A 235 11.07 -8.03 17.49
N LEU A 236 11.70 -7.56 18.57
CA LEU A 236 11.45 -6.24 19.17
C LEU A 236 11.86 -5.06 18.24
N ILE A 237 12.38 -5.33 17.05
CA ILE A 237 12.72 -4.30 16.04
C ILE A 237 11.46 -3.80 15.32
N HIS A 238 10.31 -4.42 15.56
CA HIS A 238 9.02 -4.08 14.96
C HIS A 238 8.00 -3.55 15.98
N ILE A 239 8.45 -3.15 17.18
CA ILE A 239 7.66 -2.42 18.18
C ILE A 239 8.00 -0.95 18.14
#